data_f5d05a7d6697fbc8802fc9fd2cf626b0
#
_entry.id   f5d05a7d6697fbc8802fc9fd2cf626b0
#
_cell.length_a   1.000
_cell.length_b   1.000
_cell.length_c   1.000
_cell.angle_alpha   90.00
_cell.angle_beta   90.00
_cell.angle_gamma   90.00
#
_symmetry.space_group_name_H-M   'P 1'
#
loop_
_entity.id
_entity.type
_entity.pdbx_description
1 polymer ?
#
loop_
_entity_poly.entity_id
_entity_poly.type
_entity_poly.pdbx_seq_one_letter_code
_entity_poly.pdbx_strand_id
1 'polypeptide(L)'
;MQFPSLSKSLLPAALLAATLTSCGADEPNNSPVTPVVEQKGTFVIPADITASGNAASHVLLTTANLSSGTLSPRDNGLLFDGGFEYIFFQNKYLCTLQYNQANAGTTRSYILRNGQLEKRDKGFEVRRFTTYGTWNDELMTVSTGDGNKAAADANGYLPKTFLVSYLNIPAETERNNDTKQPQFLSENFLGNGEFVTLSGLLQREGKLYSAVIPMGLSQYGSSVDGGKYIRPGFADLVKTENGGRQSSAYKKGELQWTQYPDECWIAIFDNNAFEGRKLIKTDKISYACGRFKSQYFQMIWNDADGDLYVFSPSFAKTMTDKRQQTSLPAGVVRVKKGEADFDKNYYFNLETLTGGRAFQRTFPVGGDNFLFYLYNKGYGQLTNQDLANELGVFSAKSGKFVSVTGLPADVVSLGNRPYAENGVAYVPVMTKTGKPAIYQINLSTGVATRGVEVDATQLNAVGRLLPF
;
A
#
# COMPACT_ATOMS: atom_id res chain seq x y z
N MET A 1 12.19 -27.88 63.54
CA MET A 1 12.29 -26.98 64.73
C MET A 1 11.59 -25.70 64.41
N GLN A 2 10.41 -25.65 64.89
CA GLN A 2 9.79 -24.64 65.77
C GLN A 2 9.52 -23.26 65.12
N PHE A 3 8.24 -23.06 64.88
CA PHE A 3 7.52 -21.77 64.96
C PHE A 3 7.50 -21.22 66.40
N PRO A 4 7.24 -19.95 66.67
CA PRO A 4 5.87 -19.46 66.89
C PRO A 4 5.63 -18.05 66.31
N SER A 5 4.44 -17.70 65.93
CA SER A 5 3.08 -17.47 66.41
C SER A 5 2.78 -16.04 66.85
N LEU A 6 1.77 -15.43 66.16
CA LEU A 6 0.66 -14.60 66.61
C LEU A 6 0.87 -13.33 67.46
N SER A 7 0.29 -12.22 66.98
CA SER A 7 -0.91 -11.70 67.68
C SER A 7 -1.63 -10.58 66.91
N LYS A 8 -2.95 -10.68 66.96
CA LYS A 8 -3.97 -9.71 66.51
C LYS A 8 -4.12 -8.60 67.59
N SER A 9 -4.54 -7.41 67.22
CA SER A 9 -5.48 -6.63 68.00
C SER A 9 -6.21 -5.55 67.23
N LEU A 10 -7.49 -5.47 67.54
CA LEU A 10 -8.62 -4.78 66.99
C LEU A 10 -8.70 -3.28 67.36
N LEU A 11 -9.50 -2.58 66.54
CA LEU A 11 -10.14 -1.26 66.60
C LEU A 11 -10.53 -0.73 68.00
N PRO A 12 -10.85 0.58 68.19
CA PRO A 12 -12.17 1.05 67.76
C PRO A 12 -12.24 2.50 67.17
N ALA A 13 -13.39 2.76 66.59
CA ALA A 13 -13.92 4.02 66.08
C ALA A 13 -14.32 4.98 67.21
N ALA A 14 -14.19 6.31 66.94
CA ALA A 14 -15.01 7.31 67.63
C ALA A 14 -15.24 8.53 66.69
N LEU A 15 -16.49 8.79 66.51
CA LEU A 15 -17.13 9.92 65.85
C LEU A 15 -17.06 11.13 66.81
N LEU A 16 -16.69 12.32 66.32
CA LEU A 16 -17.18 13.58 66.88
C LEU A 16 -17.18 14.71 65.84
N ALA A 17 -18.36 15.24 65.64
CA ALA A 17 -18.60 16.42 64.85
C ALA A 17 -18.33 17.70 65.71
N ALA A 18 -17.73 18.73 65.06
CA ALA A 18 -17.85 20.08 65.54
C ALA A 18 -17.68 21.05 64.34
N THR A 19 -18.71 21.79 64.06
CA THR A 19 -18.79 22.94 63.17
C THR A 19 -18.05 24.11 63.79
N LEU A 20 -17.28 24.83 62.95
CA LEU A 20 -17.10 26.28 63.06
C LEU A 20 -16.68 26.90 61.76
N THR A 21 -17.46 27.82 61.32
CA THR A 21 -17.30 28.74 60.19
C THR A 21 -16.06 29.62 60.32
N SER A 22 -15.29 29.72 59.23
CA SER A 22 -14.42 30.87 58.97
C SER A 22 -14.40 31.13 57.48
N CYS A 23 -14.91 32.27 57.10
CA CYS A 23 -14.73 32.88 55.78
C CYS A 23 -13.28 33.19 55.54
N GLY A 24 -12.67 32.48 54.55
CA GLY A 24 -11.46 32.90 53.92
C GLY A 24 -11.75 32.88 52.39
N ALA A 25 -11.72 34.05 51.79
CA ALA A 25 -11.84 34.17 50.34
C ALA A 25 -10.60 33.60 49.71
N ASP A 26 -10.69 32.39 49.20
CA ASP A 26 -9.69 31.87 48.25
C ASP A 26 -9.90 32.56 46.88
N GLU A 27 -8.97 33.42 46.52
CA GLU A 27 -8.86 33.91 45.14
C GLU A 27 -8.72 32.71 44.18
N PRO A 28 -9.46 32.68 43.06
CA PRO A 28 -9.25 31.65 42.07
C PRO A 28 -7.84 31.80 41.50
N ASN A 29 -7.05 30.75 41.65
CA ASN A 29 -5.73 30.62 41.02
C ASN A 29 -5.94 30.61 39.49
N ASN A 30 -5.96 31.78 38.91
CA ASN A 30 -6.04 32.07 37.51
C ASN A 30 -4.63 31.95 36.90
N SER A 31 -4.03 30.76 36.99
CA SER A 31 -2.94 30.42 36.08
C SER A 31 -3.50 30.44 34.69
N PRO A 32 -2.97 31.27 33.77
CA PRO A 32 -3.43 31.27 32.41
C PRO A 32 -3.21 29.85 31.84
N VAL A 33 -4.33 29.16 31.58
CA VAL A 33 -4.28 27.95 30.77
C VAL A 33 -3.82 28.43 29.40
N THR A 34 -2.54 28.25 29.13
CA THR A 34 -1.99 28.49 27.81
C THR A 34 -2.84 27.62 26.85
N PRO A 35 -3.55 28.22 25.93
CA PRO A 35 -4.32 27.40 24.99
C PRO A 35 -3.33 26.46 24.33
N VAL A 36 -3.58 25.16 24.42
CA VAL A 36 -2.89 24.16 23.58
C VAL A 36 -3.22 24.56 22.16
N VAL A 37 -2.33 25.30 21.54
CA VAL A 37 -2.42 25.60 20.10
C VAL A 37 -2.29 24.25 19.44
N GLU A 38 -3.40 23.71 18.98
CA GLU A 38 -3.43 22.52 18.15
C GLU A 38 -2.52 22.81 16.95
N GLN A 39 -1.33 22.23 16.97
CA GLN A 39 -0.35 22.50 15.93
C GLN A 39 -0.90 21.89 14.63
N LYS A 40 -1.45 22.75 13.79
CA LYS A 40 -1.98 22.35 12.48
C LYS A 40 -0.84 21.78 11.67
N GLY A 41 -1.00 20.52 11.24
CA GLY A 41 -0.05 19.88 10.36
C GLY A 41 0.08 20.62 9.02
N THR A 42 1.18 20.38 8.35
CA THR A 42 1.54 20.99 7.07
C THR A 42 1.36 19.95 5.95
N PHE A 43 0.80 20.34 4.82
CA PHE A 43 0.77 19.50 3.64
C PHE A 43 2.15 19.49 2.99
N VAL A 44 2.55 18.31 2.50
CA VAL A 44 3.80 18.11 1.79
C VAL A 44 3.48 17.55 0.41
N ILE A 45 4.08 18.16 -0.62
CA ILE A 45 3.91 17.82 -2.02
C ILE A 45 5.29 17.50 -2.61
N PRO A 46 5.66 16.21 -2.79
CA PRO A 46 6.82 15.83 -3.57
C PRO A 46 6.61 16.18 -5.04
N ALA A 47 7.54 16.95 -5.60
CA ALA A 47 7.46 17.45 -6.96
C ALA A 47 8.81 17.31 -7.69
N ASP A 48 8.75 17.23 -9.02
CA ASP A 48 9.90 17.22 -9.89
C ASP A 48 9.92 18.48 -10.74
N ILE A 49 11.09 19.05 -10.88
CA ILE A 49 11.36 20.23 -11.71
C ILE A 49 12.37 19.81 -12.78
N THR A 50 11.95 19.78 -14.03
CA THR A 50 12.82 19.45 -15.14
C THR A 50 13.11 20.71 -15.93
N ALA A 51 14.36 21.18 -15.90
CA ALA A 51 14.83 22.21 -16.82
C ALA A 51 14.97 21.61 -18.23
N SER A 52 14.74 22.42 -19.25
CA SER A 52 14.80 21.99 -20.66
C SER A 52 16.04 21.15 -20.96
N GLY A 53 15.85 19.87 -21.29
CA GLY A 53 16.86 18.92 -21.74
C GLY A 53 17.67 18.19 -20.67
N ASN A 54 17.29 18.26 -19.37
CA ASN A 54 18.11 17.75 -18.27
C ASN A 54 17.37 16.83 -17.28
N ALA A 55 18.14 16.25 -16.37
CA ALA A 55 17.63 15.47 -15.25
C ALA A 55 16.70 16.32 -14.35
N ALA A 56 15.70 15.68 -13.79
CA ALA A 56 14.79 16.33 -12.84
C ALA A 56 15.49 16.65 -11.52
N SER A 57 15.23 17.81 -10.97
CA SER A 57 15.48 18.13 -9.56
C SER A 57 14.24 17.76 -8.75
N HIS A 58 14.44 17.07 -7.63
CA HIS A 58 13.35 16.63 -6.76
C HIS A 58 13.23 17.55 -5.55
N VAL A 59 12.01 18.01 -5.25
CA VAL A 59 11.75 18.95 -4.18
C VAL A 59 10.53 18.53 -3.35
N LEU A 60 10.62 18.63 -2.03
CA LEU A 60 9.49 18.50 -1.10
C LEU A 60 8.97 19.90 -0.80
N LEU A 61 7.83 20.25 -1.34
CA LEU A 61 7.18 21.55 -1.13
C LEU A 61 6.23 21.47 0.07
N THR A 62 6.07 22.56 0.79
CA THR A 62 5.14 22.65 1.93
C THR A 62 4.08 23.72 1.70
N THR A 63 2.86 23.49 2.21
CA THR A 63 1.78 24.46 2.21
C THR A 63 0.79 24.18 3.34
N ALA A 64 0.17 25.23 3.86
CA ALA A 64 -0.95 25.11 4.80
C ALA A 64 -2.30 24.92 4.10
N ASN A 65 -2.38 25.16 2.79
CA ASN A 65 -3.62 25.17 2.02
C ASN A 65 -3.46 24.43 0.69
N LEU A 66 -4.38 23.53 0.40
CA LEU A 66 -4.48 22.82 -0.88
C LEU A 66 -5.60 23.35 -1.78
N SER A 67 -6.45 24.27 -1.29
CA SER A 67 -7.69 24.63 -1.98
C SER A 67 -7.52 25.71 -3.04
N SER A 68 -6.45 26.51 -2.99
CA SER A 68 -6.23 27.60 -3.94
C SER A 68 -4.81 28.14 -3.86
N GLY A 69 -4.44 28.99 -4.80
CA GLY A 69 -3.17 29.69 -4.86
C GLY A 69 -2.15 29.02 -5.77
N THR A 70 -0.94 29.56 -5.76
CA THR A 70 0.21 29.05 -6.52
C THR A 70 1.35 28.78 -5.56
N LEU A 71 1.97 27.61 -5.69
CA LEU A 71 3.13 27.18 -4.93
C LEU A 71 4.34 27.15 -5.85
N SER A 72 5.39 27.87 -5.47
CA SER A 72 6.66 27.90 -6.21
C SER A 72 7.73 27.16 -5.42
N PRO A 73 8.63 26.42 -6.08
CA PRO A 73 9.82 25.85 -5.43
C PRO A 73 10.87 26.93 -5.10
N ARG A 74 10.72 28.15 -5.63
CA ARG A 74 11.61 29.26 -5.31
C ARG A 74 11.33 29.72 -3.89
N ASP A 75 12.37 29.69 -3.04
CA ASP A 75 12.32 30.02 -1.62
C ASP A 75 11.38 29.14 -0.79
N ASN A 76 10.98 27.98 -1.32
CA ASN A 76 10.13 27.02 -0.62
C ASN A 76 10.47 25.60 -1.08
N GLY A 77 10.79 24.77 -0.11
CA GLY A 77 10.99 23.35 -0.33
C GLY A 77 12.38 22.85 0.05
N LEU A 78 12.44 21.56 0.28
CA LEU A 78 13.65 20.84 0.60
C LEU A 78 14.05 19.97 -0.60
N LEU A 79 15.26 20.17 -1.13
CA LEU A 79 15.82 19.29 -2.16
C LEU A 79 16.06 17.89 -1.57
N PHE A 80 15.78 16.87 -2.35
CA PHE A 80 15.96 15.49 -1.95
C PHE A 80 16.34 14.58 -3.13
N ASP A 81 16.69 13.34 -2.84
CA ASP A 81 17.21 12.37 -3.82
C ASP A 81 16.13 11.76 -4.73
N GLY A 82 14.87 12.22 -4.62
CA GLY A 82 13.73 11.65 -5.32
C GLY A 82 13.15 10.43 -4.60
N GLY A 83 12.10 9.86 -5.19
CA GLY A 83 11.45 8.67 -4.68
C GLY A 83 10.52 8.05 -5.72
N PHE A 84 10.31 6.75 -5.62
CA PHE A 84 9.33 6.03 -6.43
C PHE A 84 7.97 5.99 -5.74
N GLU A 85 7.96 5.75 -4.42
CA GLU A 85 6.76 5.75 -3.58
C GLU A 85 6.98 6.67 -2.37
N TYR A 86 5.90 7.31 -1.95
CA TYR A 86 5.87 8.30 -0.88
C TYR A 86 4.91 7.83 0.21
N ILE A 87 5.42 7.56 1.41
CA ILE A 87 4.64 7.02 2.52
C ILE A 87 4.62 8.03 3.65
N PHE A 88 3.42 8.56 3.95
CA PHE A 88 3.19 9.42 5.12
C PHE A 88 2.95 8.53 6.33
N PHE A 89 4.04 8.09 6.93
CA PHE A 89 4.05 7.11 8.00
C PHE A 89 3.61 7.75 9.31
N GLN A 90 2.51 7.25 9.89
CA GLN A 90 1.90 7.74 11.13
C GLN A 90 1.59 9.26 11.11
N ASN A 91 1.46 9.88 9.95
CA ASN A 91 1.36 11.32 9.75
C ASN A 91 2.51 12.15 10.39
N LYS A 92 3.61 11.53 10.79
CA LYS A 92 4.79 12.17 11.39
C LYS A 92 6.02 12.11 10.51
N TYR A 93 6.13 11.08 9.69
CA TYR A 93 7.30 10.85 8.85
C TYR A 93 6.86 10.77 7.38
N LEU A 94 7.56 11.45 6.49
CA LEU A 94 7.50 11.15 5.07
C LEU A 94 8.67 10.24 4.73
N CYS A 95 8.39 9.03 4.25
CA CYS A 95 9.39 8.10 3.75
C CYS A 95 9.37 8.08 2.22
N THR A 96 10.54 8.24 1.60
CA THR A 96 10.70 8.18 0.15
C THR A 96 11.36 6.86 -0.23
N LEU A 97 10.56 5.89 -0.70
CA LEU A 97 11.10 4.62 -1.19
C LEU A 97 11.67 4.82 -2.59
N GLN A 98 12.93 4.46 -2.78
CA GLN A 98 13.56 4.43 -4.10
C GLN A 98 13.48 3.02 -4.69
N TYR A 99 13.15 2.95 -5.98
CA TYR A 99 13.16 1.71 -6.75
C TYR A 99 14.21 1.80 -7.85
N ASN A 100 15.29 1.04 -7.71
CA ASN A 100 16.44 1.09 -8.59
C ASN A 100 16.52 -0.14 -9.52
N GLN A 101 15.44 -0.40 -10.27
CA GLN A 101 15.30 -1.38 -11.38
C GLN A 101 16.02 -2.74 -11.21
N ALA A 102 16.10 -3.34 -10.09
CA ALA A 102 16.79 -4.57 -9.74
C ALA A 102 17.95 -4.40 -8.74
N ASN A 103 18.35 -3.18 -8.41
CA ASN A 103 19.38 -2.92 -7.42
C ASN A 103 18.76 -2.44 -6.10
N ALA A 104 19.54 -2.48 -5.01
CA ALA A 104 19.16 -1.86 -3.76
C ALA A 104 18.96 -0.34 -3.96
N GLY A 105 17.94 0.22 -3.32
CA GLY A 105 17.70 1.65 -3.27
C GLY A 105 17.87 2.19 -1.85
N THR A 106 18.06 3.49 -1.70
CA THR A 106 18.13 4.13 -0.39
C THR A 106 16.81 4.82 -0.08
N THR A 107 16.18 4.42 1.02
CA THR A 107 15.00 5.09 1.55
C THR A 107 15.42 6.12 2.58
N ARG A 108 14.81 7.30 2.50
CA ARG A 108 15.03 8.38 3.49
C ARG A 108 13.73 8.75 4.15
N SER A 109 13.83 9.32 5.36
CA SER A 109 12.70 9.85 6.07
C SER A 109 12.88 11.34 6.39
N TYR A 110 11.74 12.04 6.42
CA TYR A 110 11.65 13.48 6.66
C TYR A 110 10.60 13.72 7.74
N ILE A 111 10.80 14.73 8.56
CA ILE A 111 9.90 15.16 9.64
C ILE A 111 9.59 16.65 9.49
N LEU A 112 8.49 17.07 10.13
CA LEU A 112 8.17 18.48 10.28
C LEU A 112 8.59 18.94 11.68
N ARG A 113 9.58 19.83 11.75
CA ARG A 113 10.04 20.43 13.00
C ARG A 113 10.02 21.95 12.90
N ASN A 114 9.42 22.61 13.88
CA ASN A 114 9.29 24.07 13.88
C ASN A 114 8.69 24.65 12.59
N GLY A 115 7.76 23.90 11.97
CA GLY A 115 7.10 24.30 10.71
C GLY A 115 7.95 24.09 9.45
N GLN A 116 9.15 23.53 9.55
CA GLN A 116 10.04 23.25 8.42
C GLN A 116 10.27 21.75 8.26
N LEU A 117 10.46 21.32 7.01
CA LEU A 117 10.85 19.96 6.72
C LEU A 117 12.34 19.76 6.98
N GLU A 118 12.64 18.72 7.74
CA GLU A 118 14.01 18.28 8.01
C GLU A 118 14.22 16.86 7.50
N LYS A 119 15.33 16.64 6.79
CA LYS A 119 15.81 15.31 6.44
C LYS A 119 16.43 14.67 7.67
N ARG A 120 16.05 13.43 7.98
CA ARG A 120 16.70 12.64 9.03
C ARG A 120 17.99 12.01 8.51
N ASP A 121 18.91 11.69 9.41
CA ASP A 121 20.27 11.29 9.06
C ASP A 121 20.35 9.90 8.43
N LYS A 122 19.53 8.97 8.92
CA LYS A 122 19.56 7.57 8.44
C LYS A 122 19.07 7.46 6.99
N GLY A 123 19.92 6.90 6.13
CA GLY A 123 19.51 6.30 4.87
C GLY A 123 19.37 4.80 5.06
N PHE A 124 18.17 4.27 4.81
CA PHE A 124 17.90 2.84 4.87
C PHE A 124 18.26 2.19 3.54
N GLU A 125 19.01 1.10 3.59
CA GLU A 125 19.28 0.28 2.40
C GLU A 125 18.13 -0.71 2.20
N VAL A 126 17.43 -0.59 1.09
CA VAL A 126 16.26 -1.40 0.77
C VAL A 126 16.58 -2.35 -0.37
N ARG A 127 16.36 -3.64 -0.18
CA ARG A 127 16.40 -4.62 -1.25
C ARG A 127 15.38 -4.25 -2.34
N ARG A 128 15.58 -4.78 -3.56
CA ARG A 128 14.52 -4.71 -4.58
C ARG A 128 13.20 -5.15 -3.99
N PHE A 129 12.14 -4.38 -4.22
CA PHE A 129 10.80 -4.70 -3.75
C PHE A 129 9.76 -4.64 -4.88
N THR A 130 8.69 -5.39 -4.73
CA THR A 130 7.51 -5.36 -5.59
C THR A 130 6.30 -4.82 -4.87
N THR A 131 6.30 -4.87 -3.55
CA THR A 131 5.26 -4.32 -2.68
C THR A 131 5.84 -3.83 -1.36
N TYR A 132 5.07 -3.02 -0.66
CA TYR A 132 5.41 -2.50 0.65
C TYR A 132 4.15 -2.32 1.52
N GLY A 133 4.34 -2.08 2.80
CA GLY A 133 3.30 -1.76 3.77
C GLY A 133 3.88 -1.47 5.15
N THR A 134 3.02 -1.31 6.13
CA THR A 134 3.43 -0.91 7.48
C THR A 134 3.00 -1.93 8.52
N TRP A 135 3.82 -2.10 9.54
CA TRP A 135 3.53 -2.89 10.73
C TRP A 135 4.08 -2.16 11.96
N ASN A 136 3.19 -1.65 12.81
CA ASN A 136 3.57 -0.81 13.96
C ASN A 136 4.56 0.30 13.52
N ASP A 137 5.77 0.29 14.06
CA ASP A 137 6.83 1.27 13.77
C ASP A 137 7.69 0.89 12.55
N GLU A 138 7.41 -0.22 11.89
CA GLU A 138 8.18 -0.69 10.75
C GLU A 138 7.47 -0.41 9.40
N LEU A 139 8.22 0.16 8.48
CA LEU A 139 7.92 0.12 7.05
C LEU A 139 8.56 -1.13 6.47
N MET A 140 7.76 -2.00 5.89
CA MET A 140 8.20 -3.25 5.30
C MET A 140 8.21 -3.17 3.78
N THR A 141 9.22 -3.74 3.14
CA THR A 141 9.25 -3.98 1.70
C THR A 141 9.42 -5.45 1.41
N VAL A 142 8.75 -5.95 0.38
CA VAL A 142 8.80 -7.37 0.00
C VAL A 142 9.01 -7.53 -1.49
N SER A 143 9.84 -8.49 -1.85
CA SER A 143 9.92 -9.07 -3.20
C SER A 143 10.08 -10.59 -3.10
N THR A 144 10.13 -11.25 -4.26
CA THR A 144 10.39 -12.68 -4.36
C THR A 144 11.70 -12.88 -5.12
N GLY A 145 12.53 -13.78 -4.64
CA GLY A 145 13.83 -14.12 -5.23
C GLY A 145 14.17 -15.59 -5.07
N ASP A 146 15.36 -15.98 -5.53
CA ASP A 146 15.88 -17.33 -5.34
C ASP A 146 16.24 -17.55 -3.86
N GLY A 147 15.94 -18.72 -3.36
CA GLY A 147 16.18 -19.10 -1.98
C GLY A 147 17.61 -19.58 -1.70
N ASN A 148 17.76 -20.35 -0.63
CA ASN A 148 19.08 -20.85 -0.19
C ASN A 148 19.62 -21.94 -1.13
N LYS A 149 20.92 -21.85 -1.47
CA LYS A 149 21.62 -22.83 -2.30
C LYS A 149 21.56 -24.24 -1.75
N ALA A 150 21.50 -24.41 -0.42
CA ALA A 150 21.38 -25.73 0.21
C ALA A 150 20.04 -26.44 -0.07
N ALA A 151 19.02 -25.69 -0.55
CA ALA A 151 17.71 -26.22 -0.91
C ALA A 151 17.54 -26.45 -2.43
N ALA A 152 18.65 -26.44 -3.20
CA ALA A 152 18.62 -26.69 -4.63
C ALA A 152 18.15 -28.11 -4.94
N ASP A 153 17.39 -28.28 -6.03
CA ASP A 153 17.05 -29.60 -6.56
C ASP A 153 18.27 -30.27 -7.28
N ALA A 154 18.04 -31.43 -7.83
CA ALA A 154 19.08 -32.19 -8.56
C ALA A 154 19.64 -31.46 -9.81
N ASN A 155 18.89 -30.47 -10.34
CA ASN A 155 19.30 -29.62 -11.46
C ASN A 155 20.02 -28.34 -11.01
N GLY A 156 20.14 -28.13 -9.69
CA GLY A 156 20.67 -26.90 -9.11
C GLY A 156 19.67 -25.74 -9.07
N TYR A 157 18.38 -26.00 -9.33
CA TYR A 157 17.33 -24.97 -9.26
C TYR A 157 16.95 -24.69 -7.82
N LEU A 158 16.74 -23.40 -7.52
CA LEU A 158 16.46 -22.93 -6.17
C LEU A 158 14.98 -22.68 -5.98
N PRO A 159 14.38 -23.10 -4.86
CA PRO A 159 13.04 -22.71 -4.51
C PRO A 159 12.95 -21.20 -4.30
N LYS A 160 11.83 -20.58 -4.66
CA LYS A 160 11.60 -19.15 -4.47
C LYS A 160 11.29 -18.84 -3.01
N THR A 161 11.76 -17.67 -2.56
CA THR A 161 11.56 -17.17 -1.19
C THR A 161 11.22 -15.68 -1.19
N PHE A 162 10.55 -15.22 -0.15
CA PHE A 162 10.33 -13.78 0.08
C PHE A 162 11.63 -13.14 0.57
N LEU A 163 11.94 -11.97 0.01
CA LEU A 163 12.98 -11.06 0.43
C LEU A 163 12.32 -9.88 1.12
N VAL A 164 12.46 -9.80 2.43
CA VAL A 164 11.79 -8.79 3.26
C VAL A 164 12.82 -7.88 3.89
N SER A 165 12.64 -6.56 3.75
CA SER A 165 13.37 -5.56 4.54
C SER A 165 12.41 -4.88 5.50
N TYR A 166 12.87 -4.67 6.72
CA TYR A 166 12.13 -4.04 7.81
C TYR A 166 12.87 -2.77 8.23
N LEU A 167 12.21 -1.63 8.09
CA LEU A 167 12.75 -0.32 8.40
C LEU A 167 11.97 0.23 9.60
N ASN A 168 12.57 0.21 10.80
CA ASN A 168 11.98 0.88 11.95
C ASN A 168 12.19 2.37 11.80
N ILE A 169 11.14 3.09 11.42
CA ILE A 169 11.23 4.49 11.04
C ILE A 169 11.54 5.40 12.27
N PRO A 170 10.84 5.27 13.42
CA PRO A 170 11.18 6.04 14.61
C PRO A 170 12.60 5.80 15.12
N ALA A 171 13.02 4.54 15.22
CA ALA A 171 14.30 4.16 15.78
C ALA A 171 15.49 4.27 14.81
N GLU A 172 15.23 4.51 13.52
CA GLU A 172 16.25 4.59 12.46
C GLU A 172 17.13 3.33 12.35
N THR A 173 16.51 2.16 12.52
CA THR A 173 17.17 0.85 12.36
C THR A 173 16.57 0.05 11.23
N GLU A 174 17.36 -0.87 10.68
CA GLU A 174 16.92 -1.74 9.60
C GLU A 174 17.39 -3.18 9.81
N ARG A 175 16.62 -4.11 9.31
CA ARG A 175 16.97 -5.54 9.26
C ARG A 175 16.36 -6.20 8.04
N ASN A 176 16.92 -7.32 7.64
CA ASN A 176 16.40 -8.18 6.59
C ASN A 176 15.99 -9.53 7.17
N ASN A 177 15.03 -10.20 6.51
CA ASN A 177 14.67 -11.55 6.90
C ASN A 177 15.80 -12.55 6.61
N ASP A 178 15.85 -13.62 7.39
CA ASP A 178 16.64 -14.80 7.07
C ASP A 178 15.87 -15.68 6.07
N THR A 179 16.34 -15.72 4.83
CA THR A 179 15.71 -16.48 3.74
C THR A 179 15.79 -18.00 3.89
N LYS A 180 16.52 -18.50 4.89
CA LYS A 180 16.59 -19.93 5.22
C LYS A 180 15.39 -20.39 6.04
N GLN A 181 14.68 -19.46 6.66
CA GLN A 181 13.52 -19.78 7.50
C GLN A 181 12.33 -20.21 6.63
N PRO A 182 11.66 -21.33 6.96
CA PRO A 182 10.63 -21.94 6.11
C PRO A 182 9.39 -21.07 5.92
N GLN A 183 9.05 -20.19 6.88
CA GLN A 183 7.91 -19.29 6.74
C GLN A 183 8.05 -18.25 5.61
N PHE A 184 9.29 -18.00 5.17
CA PHE A 184 9.54 -17.10 4.04
C PHE A 184 9.56 -17.82 2.68
N LEU A 185 9.33 -19.14 2.64
CA LEU A 185 9.26 -19.86 1.38
C LEU A 185 8.03 -19.42 0.58
N SER A 186 8.25 -18.91 -0.63
CA SER A 186 7.18 -18.54 -1.56
C SER A 186 6.92 -19.59 -2.63
N GLU A 187 7.79 -20.62 -2.71
CA GLU A 187 7.63 -21.79 -3.58
C GLU A 187 6.52 -22.68 -3.06
N ASN A 188 5.69 -23.22 -3.96
CA ASN A 188 4.54 -24.07 -3.63
C ASN A 188 3.65 -23.49 -2.50
N PHE A 189 3.53 -22.18 -2.48
CA PHE A 189 2.91 -21.45 -1.36
C PHE A 189 1.43 -21.78 -1.18
N LEU A 190 0.74 -22.03 -2.28
CA LEU A 190 -0.69 -22.36 -2.34
C LEU A 190 -0.93 -23.89 -2.35
N GLY A 191 0.12 -24.71 -2.32
CA GLY A 191 0.02 -26.16 -2.39
C GLY A 191 -0.21 -26.73 -3.80
N ASN A 192 -0.21 -25.87 -4.82
CA ASN A 192 -0.46 -26.24 -6.22
C ASN A 192 0.83 -26.19 -7.08
N GLY A 193 2.00 -26.09 -6.45
CA GLY A 193 3.32 -26.04 -7.09
C GLY A 193 3.77 -24.64 -7.50
N GLU A 194 2.85 -23.67 -7.62
CA GLU A 194 3.20 -22.34 -8.04
C GLU A 194 3.92 -21.57 -6.95
N PHE A 195 4.91 -20.77 -7.35
CA PHE A 195 5.47 -19.76 -6.48
C PHE A 195 4.60 -18.49 -6.55
N VAL A 196 4.71 -17.68 -5.51
CA VAL A 196 3.89 -16.47 -5.39
C VAL A 196 4.75 -15.24 -5.14
N THR A 197 4.16 -14.07 -5.42
CA THR A 197 4.57 -12.79 -4.85
C THR A 197 3.42 -12.20 -4.04
N LEU A 198 3.72 -11.18 -3.24
CA LEU A 198 2.72 -10.49 -2.44
C LEU A 198 2.35 -9.14 -3.09
N SER A 199 1.12 -8.68 -2.84
CA SER A 199 0.64 -7.37 -3.28
C SER A 199 -0.09 -6.65 -2.14
N GLY A 200 0.56 -5.65 -1.56
CA GLY A 200 0.14 -4.97 -0.35
C GLY A 200 0.47 -5.76 0.92
N LEU A 201 0.83 -5.03 1.95
CA LEU A 201 1.02 -5.52 3.31
C LEU A 201 0.17 -4.65 4.22
N LEU A 202 -0.78 -5.25 4.90
CA LEU A 202 -1.77 -4.52 5.68
C LEU A 202 -1.86 -5.09 7.10
N GLN A 203 -1.53 -4.27 8.08
CA GLN A 203 -1.78 -4.62 9.48
C GLN A 203 -3.27 -4.46 9.80
N ARG A 204 -3.87 -5.51 10.34
CA ARG A 204 -5.28 -5.53 10.74
C ARG A 204 -5.48 -6.46 11.93
N GLU A 205 -6.06 -5.96 13.02
CA GLU A 205 -6.40 -6.73 14.22
C GLU A 205 -5.21 -7.55 14.76
N GLY A 206 -4.01 -6.95 14.79
CA GLY A 206 -2.79 -7.60 15.27
C GLY A 206 -2.19 -8.65 14.33
N LYS A 207 -2.73 -8.80 13.12
CA LYS A 207 -2.27 -9.74 12.09
C LYS A 207 -1.83 -9.00 10.83
N LEU A 208 -0.96 -9.64 10.03
CA LEU A 208 -0.52 -9.14 8.74
C LEU A 208 -1.29 -9.82 7.62
N TYR A 209 -1.96 -9.02 6.80
CA TYR A 209 -2.71 -9.48 5.63
C TYR A 209 -1.96 -9.10 4.36
N SER A 210 -1.97 -9.97 3.36
CA SER A 210 -1.44 -9.67 2.04
C SER A 210 -2.21 -10.41 0.95
N ALA A 211 -2.44 -9.74 -0.18
CA ALA A 211 -2.91 -10.44 -1.38
C ALA A 211 -1.78 -11.32 -1.92
N VAL A 212 -2.14 -12.56 -2.27
CA VAL A 212 -1.21 -13.55 -2.83
C VAL A 212 -1.41 -13.58 -4.34
N ILE A 213 -0.35 -13.30 -5.06
CA ILE A 213 -0.36 -13.28 -6.52
C ILE A 213 0.40 -14.50 -7.03
N PRO A 214 -0.29 -15.49 -7.59
CA PRO A 214 0.34 -16.67 -8.15
C PRO A 214 1.11 -16.29 -9.42
N MET A 215 2.34 -16.81 -9.55
CA MET A 215 3.29 -16.42 -10.59
C MET A 215 3.59 -17.54 -11.59
N GLY A 216 2.95 -18.69 -11.43
CA GLY A 216 3.22 -19.89 -12.19
C GLY A 216 4.33 -20.76 -11.56
N LEU A 217 4.94 -21.63 -12.34
CA LEU A 217 5.97 -22.54 -11.86
C LEU A 217 7.36 -21.96 -12.11
N SER A 218 8.20 -21.93 -11.07
CA SER A 218 9.64 -21.71 -11.19
C SER A 218 10.30 -22.91 -11.86
N GLN A 219 11.59 -22.81 -12.19
CA GLN A 219 12.37 -23.99 -12.63
C GLN A 219 12.31 -25.12 -11.58
N TYR A 220 12.37 -24.74 -10.29
CA TYR A 220 12.25 -25.69 -9.19
C TYR A 220 10.86 -26.36 -9.20
N GLY A 221 9.78 -25.57 -9.20
CA GLY A 221 8.40 -26.05 -9.15
C GLY A 221 8.02 -26.92 -10.36
N SER A 222 8.49 -26.56 -11.56
CA SER A 222 8.22 -27.32 -12.79
C SER A 222 8.97 -28.63 -12.86
N SER A 223 10.08 -28.80 -12.13
CA SER A 223 10.89 -30.03 -12.13
C SER A 223 10.47 -31.05 -11.08
N VAL A 224 9.67 -30.69 -10.09
CA VAL A 224 9.24 -31.57 -9.00
C VAL A 224 8.53 -32.81 -9.54
N ASP A 225 9.02 -34.00 -9.17
CA ASP A 225 8.46 -35.30 -9.53
C ASP A 225 8.09 -35.41 -11.04
N GLY A 226 9.01 -34.96 -11.88
CA GLY A 226 8.83 -35.03 -13.34
C GLY A 226 7.76 -34.08 -13.89
N GLY A 227 7.44 -33.01 -13.17
CA GLY A 227 6.49 -31.99 -13.61
C GLY A 227 5.06 -32.21 -13.11
N LYS A 228 4.89 -32.84 -11.96
CA LYS A 228 3.56 -33.15 -11.39
C LYS A 228 2.64 -31.95 -11.21
N TYR A 229 3.21 -30.75 -11.08
CA TYR A 229 2.44 -29.52 -10.90
C TYR A 229 2.04 -28.83 -12.22
N ILE A 230 2.54 -29.34 -13.36
CA ILE A 230 2.10 -28.86 -14.67
C ILE A 230 0.72 -29.45 -14.95
N ARG A 231 -0.29 -28.60 -15.04
CA ARG A 231 -1.65 -29.06 -15.31
C ARG A 231 -1.76 -29.71 -16.70
N PRO A 232 -2.65 -30.70 -16.87
CA PRO A 232 -2.97 -31.24 -18.19
C PRO A 232 -3.30 -30.12 -19.19
N GLY A 233 -2.65 -30.12 -20.34
CA GLY A 233 -2.82 -29.11 -21.37
C GLY A 233 -2.01 -27.83 -21.19
N PHE A 234 -1.08 -27.76 -20.21
CA PHE A 234 -0.20 -26.59 -20.00
C PHE A 234 1.28 -26.89 -20.27
N ALA A 235 1.64 -28.11 -20.62
CA ALA A 235 3.04 -28.51 -20.81
C ALA A 235 3.78 -27.68 -21.88
N ASP A 236 3.07 -27.26 -22.93
CA ASP A 236 3.59 -26.41 -23.99
C ASP A 236 3.88 -24.96 -23.56
N LEU A 237 3.39 -24.54 -22.39
CA LEU A 237 3.68 -23.23 -21.81
C LEU A 237 4.99 -23.22 -20.99
N VAL A 238 5.55 -24.39 -20.70
CA VAL A 238 6.88 -24.47 -20.07
C VAL A 238 7.92 -23.96 -21.05
N LYS A 239 8.69 -22.97 -20.63
CA LYS A 239 9.70 -22.33 -21.48
C LYS A 239 10.82 -23.25 -21.87
N THR A 240 11.10 -23.31 -23.16
CA THR A 240 12.24 -24.07 -23.74
C THR A 240 13.52 -23.23 -23.83
N GLU A 241 13.39 -21.87 -23.75
CA GLU A 241 14.48 -20.91 -23.84
C GLU A 241 14.32 -19.79 -22.79
N ASN A 242 15.42 -19.09 -22.53
CA ASN A 242 15.41 -17.90 -21.67
C ASN A 242 14.79 -16.70 -22.42
N GLY A 243 14.16 -15.79 -21.69
CA GLY A 243 13.58 -14.55 -22.20
C GLY A 243 12.09 -14.64 -22.51
N GLY A 244 11.52 -13.58 -23.01
CA GLY A 244 10.09 -13.48 -23.35
C GLY A 244 9.63 -12.02 -23.48
N ARG A 245 8.44 -11.82 -24.07
CA ARG A 245 7.95 -10.47 -24.40
C ARG A 245 7.62 -9.60 -23.17
N GLN A 246 7.25 -10.20 -22.04
CA GLN A 246 6.71 -9.46 -20.90
C GLN A 246 7.67 -9.39 -19.71
N SER A 247 8.74 -10.14 -19.71
CA SER A 247 9.75 -10.13 -18.66
C SER A 247 11.05 -10.76 -19.18
N SER A 248 12.14 -10.00 -19.15
CA SER A 248 13.48 -10.52 -19.44
C SER A 248 13.99 -11.52 -18.40
N ALA A 249 13.29 -11.66 -17.28
CA ALA A 249 13.66 -12.58 -16.19
C ALA A 249 13.20 -14.02 -16.42
N TYR A 250 12.51 -14.33 -17.53
CA TYR A 250 12.12 -15.69 -17.87
C TYR A 250 13.29 -16.60 -18.05
N LYS A 251 13.22 -17.76 -17.42
CA LYS A 251 14.21 -18.82 -17.57
C LYS A 251 13.58 -20.02 -18.27
N LYS A 252 14.39 -20.73 -19.04
CA LYS A 252 14.06 -22.07 -19.52
C LYS A 252 13.60 -22.94 -18.35
N GLY A 253 12.55 -23.71 -18.53
CA GLY A 253 11.97 -24.56 -17.49
C GLY A 253 10.92 -23.87 -16.60
N GLU A 254 10.71 -22.56 -16.71
CA GLU A 254 9.62 -21.87 -16.01
C GLU A 254 8.31 -21.94 -16.81
N LEU A 255 7.18 -22.05 -16.12
CA LEU A 255 5.86 -21.77 -16.64
C LEU A 255 5.40 -20.45 -16.04
N GLN A 256 5.48 -19.36 -16.81
CA GLN A 256 5.14 -18.03 -16.33
C GLN A 256 3.65 -17.83 -16.31
N TRP A 257 3.20 -17.08 -15.34
CA TRP A 257 1.82 -16.80 -15.02
C TRP A 257 1.06 -18.03 -14.54
N THR A 258 0.04 -17.74 -13.76
CA THR A 258 -0.73 -18.78 -13.09
C THR A 258 -1.49 -19.67 -14.06
N GLN A 259 -1.60 -20.92 -13.68
CA GLN A 259 -2.50 -21.90 -14.28
C GLN A 259 -3.92 -21.84 -13.69
N TYR A 260 -4.16 -20.91 -12.71
CA TYR A 260 -5.40 -20.76 -11.93
C TYR A 260 -5.85 -19.29 -11.92
N PRO A 261 -6.20 -18.70 -13.09
CA PRO A 261 -6.50 -17.27 -13.19
C PRO A 261 -7.80 -16.82 -12.49
N ASP A 262 -8.69 -17.76 -12.17
CA ASP A 262 -10.00 -17.50 -11.56
C ASP A 262 -9.99 -17.67 -10.04
N GLU A 263 -8.82 -17.60 -9.40
CA GLU A 263 -8.67 -17.69 -7.95
C GLU A 263 -8.08 -16.41 -7.36
N CYS A 264 -8.68 -15.95 -6.27
CA CYS A 264 -8.13 -14.88 -5.45
C CYS A 264 -7.79 -15.39 -4.06
N TRP A 265 -6.55 -15.17 -3.64
CA TRP A 265 -6.02 -15.65 -2.37
C TRP A 265 -5.53 -14.50 -1.50
N ILE A 266 -5.79 -14.59 -0.20
CA ILE A 266 -5.22 -13.75 0.84
C ILE A 266 -4.45 -14.63 1.81
N ALA A 267 -3.23 -14.21 2.15
CA ALA A 267 -2.47 -14.76 3.27
C ALA A 267 -2.68 -13.89 4.51
N ILE A 268 -2.90 -14.55 5.63
CA ILE A 268 -3.03 -13.97 6.96
C ILE A 268 -1.92 -14.57 7.80
N PHE A 269 -1.04 -13.73 8.33
CA PHE A 269 0.05 -14.12 9.21
C PHE A 269 -0.19 -13.57 10.62
N ASP A 270 0.26 -14.29 11.62
CA ASP A 270 0.12 -13.86 13.01
C ASP A 270 0.96 -12.61 13.33
N ASN A 271 2.03 -12.38 12.57
CA ASN A 271 2.94 -11.25 12.75
C ASN A 271 3.70 -10.90 11.46
N ASN A 272 4.56 -9.89 11.56
CA ASN A 272 5.43 -9.44 10.45
C ASN A 272 6.62 -10.36 10.14
N ALA A 273 6.86 -11.40 10.95
CA ALA A 273 7.81 -12.47 10.65
C ALA A 273 7.21 -13.60 9.78
N PHE A 274 5.97 -13.43 9.29
CA PHE A 274 5.24 -14.36 8.42
C PHE A 274 4.91 -15.70 9.10
N GLU A 275 4.82 -15.72 10.42
CA GLU A 275 4.45 -16.91 11.20
C GLU A 275 2.94 -17.17 11.16
N GLY A 276 2.52 -18.37 11.49
CA GLY A 276 1.11 -18.75 11.67
C GLY A 276 0.26 -18.58 10.39
N ARG A 277 0.84 -18.80 9.22
CA ARG A 277 0.18 -18.57 7.92
C ARG A 277 -1.16 -19.30 7.80
N LYS A 278 -2.23 -18.53 7.57
CA LYS A 278 -3.53 -18.98 7.12
C LYS A 278 -3.80 -18.47 5.71
N LEU A 279 -4.33 -19.30 4.83
CA LEU A 279 -4.76 -18.93 3.49
C LEU A 279 -6.28 -18.94 3.40
N ILE A 280 -6.85 -17.92 2.78
CA ILE A 280 -8.26 -17.87 2.41
C ILE A 280 -8.40 -17.65 0.91
N LYS A 281 -9.43 -18.24 0.30
CA LYS A 281 -9.66 -18.22 -1.14
C LYS A 281 -11.08 -17.86 -1.49
N THR A 282 -11.25 -17.17 -2.63
CA THR A 282 -12.53 -17.00 -3.32
C THR A 282 -12.36 -17.19 -4.83
N ASP A 283 -13.41 -17.60 -5.49
CA ASP A 283 -13.56 -17.73 -6.96
C ASP A 283 -14.49 -16.67 -7.56
N LYS A 284 -14.89 -15.66 -6.75
CA LYS A 284 -15.74 -14.55 -7.21
C LYS A 284 -14.99 -13.51 -8.02
N ILE A 285 -13.69 -13.40 -7.80
CA ILE A 285 -12.77 -12.47 -8.46
C ILE A 285 -11.46 -13.18 -8.80
N SER A 286 -10.77 -12.70 -9.83
CA SER A 286 -9.39 -13.08 -10.12
C SER A 286 -8.43 -12.50 -9.07
N TYR A 287 -7.15 -12.84 -9.09
CA TYR A 287 -6.18 -12.38 -8.11
C TYR A 287 -6.15 -10.84 -7.96
N ALA A 288 -5.95 -10.38 -6.72
CA ALA A 288 -6.05 -8.98 -6.31
C ALA A 288 -4.74 -8.22 -6.56
N CYS A 289 -4.48 -7.89 -7.82
CA CYS A 289 -3.27 -7.20 -8.24
C CYS A 289 -3.59 -6.15 -9.30
N GLY A 290 -3.36 -4.87 -8.98
CA GLY A 290 -3.16 -3.85 -9.99
C GLY A 290 -1.70 -3.92 -10.45
N ARG A 291 -1.47 -3.93 -11.75
CA ARG A 291 -0.12 -4.03 -12.28
C ARG A 291 0.14 -3.00 -13.36
N PHE A 292 1.29 -2.34 -13.24
CA PHE A 292 1.87 -1.55 -14.31
C PHE A 292 3.34 -1.93 -14.43
N LYS A 293 3.72 -2.48 -15.59
CA LYS A 293 5.05 -3.06 -15.81
C LYS A 293 5.34 -4.18 -14.78
N SER A 294 6.27 -3.98 -13.86
CA SER A 294 6.68 -4.96 -12.84
C SER A 294 6.13 -4.67 -11.45
N GLN A 295 5.33 -3.63 -11.28
CA GLN A 295 4.79 -3.25 -9.98
C GLN A 295 3.49 -3.98 -9.66
N TYR A 296 3.35 -4.38 -8.41
CA TYR A 296 2.17 -5.05 -7.86
C TYR A 296 1.48 -4.08 -6.93
N PHE A 297 0.63 -3.21 -7.49
CA PHE A 297 -0.08 -2.20 -6.71
C PHE A 297 -1.04 -2.84 -5.73
N GLN A 298 -1.03 -2.34 -4.50
CA GLN A 298 -1.89 -2.82 -3.44
C GLN A 298 -3.37 -2.69 -3.81
N MET A 299 -4.12 -3.78 -3.62
CA MET A 299 -5.55 -3.91 -3.89
C MET A 299 -6.33 -4.41 -2.68
N ILE A 300 -5.72 -4.39 -1.50
CA ILE A 300 -6.35 -4.77 -0.24
C ILE A 300 -6.31 -3.57 0.72
N TRP A 301 -7.47 -3.22 1.29
CA TRP A 301 -7.60 -2.04 2.13
C TRP A 301 -8.64 -2.25 3.22
N ASN A 302 -8.39 -1.72 4.42
CA ASN A 302 -9.43 -1.57 5.42
C ASN A 302 -10.24 -0.31 5.17
N ASP A 303 -11.54 -0.37 5.47
CA ASP A 303 -12.33 0.83 5.70
C ASP A 303 -12.15 1.38 7.14
N ALA A 304 -12.83 2.47 7.46
CA ALA A 304 -12.76 3.08 8.79
C ALA A 304 -13.36 2.18 9.90
N ASP A 305 -14.25 1.26 9.56
CA ASP A 305 -14.88 0.34 10.53
C ASP A 305 -14.04 -0.94 10.74
N GLY A 306 -13.02 -1.16 9.91
CA GLY A 306 -12.10 -2.30 9.98
C GLY A 306 -12.49 -3.49 9.12
N ASP A 307 -13.49 -3.38 8.23
CA ASP A 307 -13.74 -4.35 7.18
C ASP A 307 -12.60 -4.32 6.15
N LEU A 308 -12.13 -5.48 5.72
CA LEU A 308 -11.11 -5.62 4.68
C LEU A 308 -11.80 -5.79 3.32
N TYR A 309 -11.51 -4.92 2.38
CA TYR A 309 -11.95 -5.01 1.00
C TYR A 309 -10.80 -5.47 0.11
N VAL A 310 -11.11 -6.40 -0.79
CA VAL A 310 -10.16 -7.00 -1.72
C VAL A 310 -10.66 -6.74 -3.13
N PHE A 311 -9.91 -5.92 -3.88
CA PHE A 311 -10.24 -5.49 -5.23
C PHE A 311 -9.45 -6.31 -6.25
N SER A 312 -10.10 -6.80 -7.28
CA SER A 312 -9.45 -7.37 -8.45
C SER A 312 -9.78 -6.54 -9.67
N PRO A 313 -8.79 -5.97 -10.35
CA PRO A 313 -9.00 -5.34 -11.65
C PRO A 313 -9.15 -6.35 -12.78
N SER A 314 -9.09 -7.66 -12.49
CA SER A 314 -9.06 -8.75 -13.46
C SER A 314 -7.89 -8.64 -14.46
N PHE A 315 -6.72 -8.34 -13.92
CA PHE A 315 -5.49 -8.20 -14.70
C PHE A 315 -5.18 -9.43 -15.56
N ALA A 316 -5.60 -10.63 -15.14
CA ALA A 316 -5.43 -11.86 -15.90
C ALA A 316 -6.10 -11.82 -17.30
N LYS A 317 -7.08 -10.95 -17.57
CA LYS A 317 -7.62 -10.73 -18.93
C LYS A 317 -6.56 -10.27 -19.92
N THR A 318 -5.43 -9.74 -19.47
CA THR A 318 -4.32 -9.27 -20.31
C THR A 318 -3.30 -10.36 -20.66
N MET A 319 -3.46 -11.57 -20.16
CA MET A 319 -2.54 -12.67 -20.45
C MET A 319 -2.61 -13.07 -21.93
N THR A 320 -1.46 -13.45 -22.48
CA THR A 320 -1.36 -13.80 -23.91
C THR A 320 -2.04 -15.13 -24.22
N ASP A 321 -1.86 -16.14 -23.35
CA ASP A 321 -2.49 -17.45 -23.53
C ASP A 321 -3.88 -17.46 -22.90
N LYS A 322 -4.87 -17.91 -23.66
CA LYS A 322 -6.27 -17.94 -23.24
C LYS A 322 -6.52 -18.81 -22.01
N ARG A 323 -5.71 -19.85 -21.79
CA ARG A 323 -5.80 -20.75 -20.62
C ARG A 323 -5.38 -20.04 -19.31
N GLN A 324 -4.65 -18.93 -19.43
CA GLN A 324 -4.20 -18.09 -18.32
C GLN A 324 -5.03 -16.81 -18.19
N GLN A 325 -6.01 -16.60 -19.09
CA GLN A 325 -6.93 -15.49 -18.97
C GLN A 325 -8.08 -15.85 -18.02
N THR A 326 -8.52 -14.86 -17.24
CA THR A 326 -9.74 -14.98 -16.45
C THR A 326 -10.97 -14.60 -17.26
N SER A 327 -12.08 -15.29 -17.00
CA SER A 327 -13.41 -14.90 -17.44
C SER A 327 -14.13 -13.99 -16.44
N LEU A 328 -13.62 -13.91 -15.20
CA LEU A 328 -14.24 -13.14 -14.13
C LEU A 328 -14.14 -11.64 -14.39
N PRO A 329 -15.19 -10.86 -14.13
CA PRO A 329 -15.13 -9.41 -14.24
C PRO A 329 -14.25 -8.82 -13.13
N ALA A 330 -13.81 -7.57 -13.35
CA ALA A 330 -13.28 -6.77 -12.26
C ALA A 330 -14.30 -6.70 -11.12
N GLY A 331 -13.84 -6.90 -9.87
CA GLY A 331 -14.77 -7.02 -8.76
C GLY A 331 -14.14 -6.72 -7.40
N VAL A 332 -14.99 -6.68 -6.39
CA VAL A 332 -14.60 -6.51 -4.99
C VAL A 332 -15.32 -7.50 -4.10
N VAL A 333 -14.58 -8.08 -3.17
CA VAL A 333 -15.05 -8.94 -2.09
C VAL A 333 -14.61 -8.38 -0.75
N ARG A 334 -15.19 -8.90 0.35
CA ARG A 334 -14.96 -8.40 1.70
C ARG A 334 -14.59 -9.53 2.66
N VAL A 335 -13.75 -9.20 3.64
CA VAL A 335 -13.60 -9.93 4.90
C VAL A 335 -14.06 -9.02 6.03
N LYS A 336 -15.12 -9.38 6.75
CA LYS A 336 -15.67 -8.55 7.83
C LYS A 336 -14.68 -8.42 8.99
N LYS A 337 -14.77 -7.33 9.72
CA LYS A 337 -14.05 -7.14 10.98
C LYS A 337 -14.29 -8.32 11.92
N GLY A 338 -13.24 -8.82 12.55
CA GLY A 338 -13.30 -10.00 13.43
C GLY A 338 -13.39 -11.34 12.70
N GLU A 339 -13.59 -11.35 11.37
CA GLU A 339 -13.61 -12.58 10.58
C GLU A 339 -12.27 -12.80 9.85
N ALA A 340 -11.94 -14.06 9.60
CA ALA A 340 -10.76 -14.48 8.88
C ALA A 340 -11.13 -15.40 7.71
N ASP A 341 -12.20 -15.04 6.98
CA ASP A 341 -12.64 -15.66 5.73
C ASP A 341 -13.49 -14.65 4.94
N PHE A 342 -13.65 -14.91 3.64
CA PHE A 342 -14.44 -14.05 2.77
C PHE A 342 -15.94 -14.09 3.13
N ASP A 343 -16.56 -12.91 3.16
CA ASP A 343 -18.01 -12.77 3.30
C ASP A 343 -18.72 -13.30 2.05
N LYS A 344 -19.42 -14.41 2.20
CA LYS A 344 -20.13 -15.08 1.09
C LYS A 344 -21.24 -14.22 0.46
N ASN A 345 -21.77 -13.27 1.25
CA ASN A 345 -22.89 -12.42 0.83
C ASN A 345 -22.46 -11.07 0.25
N TYR A 346 -21.13 -10.79 0.19
CA TYR A 346 -20.62 -9.54 -0.34
C TYR A 346 -19.87 -9.77 -1.65
N TYR A 347 -20.31 -9.05 -2.67
CA TYR A 347 -19.65 -8.98 -3.97
C TYR A 347 -20.25 -7.85 -4.79
N PHE A 348 -19.41 -7.04 -5.45
CA PHE A 348 -19.83 -6.12 -6.49
C PHE A 348 -18.99 -6.32 -7.75
N ASN A 349 -19.70 -6.35 -8.89
CA ASN A 349 -19.09 -6.34 -10.21
C ASN A 349 -18.67 -4.91 -10.57
N LEU A 350 -17.40 -4.61 -10.37
CA LEU A 350 -16.84 -3.29 -10.63
C LEU A 350 -16.76 -2.98 -12.13
N GLU A 351 -16.60 -3.98 -12.97
CA GLU A 351 -16.59 -3.79 -14.42
C GLU A 351 -17.93 -3.20 -14.91
N THR A 352 -19.05 -3.70 -14.40
CA THR A 352 -20.37 -3.11 -14.67
C THR A 352 -20.50 -1.70 -14.08
N LEU A 353 -20.08 -1.51 -12.84
CA LEU A 353 -20.21 -0.22 -12.14
C LEU A 353 -19.35 0.88 -12.77
N THR A 354 -18.19 0.54 -13.34
CA THR A 354 -17.32 1.50 -14.04
C THR A 354 -17.71 1.72 -15.50
N GLY A 355 -18.76 1.06 -16.00
CA GLY A 355 -19.16 1.13 -17.42
C GLY A 355 -18.15 0.43 -18.32
N GLY A 356 -17.53 -0.66 -17.88
CA GLY A 356 -16.54 -1.44 -18.62
C GLY A 356 -15.13 -0.89 -18.59
N ARG A 357 -14.87 0.21 -17.88
CA ARG A 357 -13.53 0.79 -17.75
C ARG A 357 -12.68 -0.03 -16.77
N ALA A 358 -11.45 -0.30 -17.19
CA ALA A 358 -10.44 -0.93 -16.34
C ALA A 358 -9.90 0.05 -15.29
N PHE A 359 -9.42 -0.47 -14.16
CA PHE A 359 -8.72 0.34 -13.16
C PHE A 359 -7.33 -0.22 -12.84
N GLN A 360 -6.44 0.66 -12.45
CA GLN A 360 -5.05 0.34 -12.16
C GLN A 360 -4.77 0.32 -10.66
N ARG A 361 -5.30 1.29 -9.93
CA ARG A 361 -5.06 1.49 -8.49
C ARG A 361 -6.33 1.83 -7.76
N THR A 362 -6.34 1.51 -6.48
CA THR A 362 -7.38 1.93 -5.53
C THR A 362 -6.72 2.49 -4.27
N PHE A 363 -7.38 3.47 -3.64
CA PHE A 363 -6.91 4.08 -2.40
C PHE A 363 -8.08 4.29 -1.44
N PRO A 364 -7.94 3.97 -0.14
CA PRO A 364 -8.93 4.36 0.85
C PRO A 364 -8.90 5.88 1.02
N VAL A 365 -10.09 6.51 0.97
CA VAL A 365 -10.23 7.97 1.05
C VAL A 365 -11.19 8.42 2.16
N GLY A 366 -11.38 7.56 3.15
CA GLY A 366 -12.17 7.81 4.35
C GLY A 366 -13.55 7.16 4.34
N GLY A 367 -14.02 6.78 5.53
CA GLY A 367 -15.22 5.97 5.70
C GLY A 367 -15.06 4.63 4.98
N ASP A 368 -16.04 4.30 4.16
CA ASP A 368 -16.06 3.14 3.26
C ASP A 368 -15.80 3.52 1.79
N ASN A 369 -15.22 4.71 1.53
CA ASN A 369 -14.97 5.20 0.19
C ASN A 369 -13.57 4.86 -0.30
N PHE A 370 -13.50 4.48 -1.57
CA PHE A 370 -12.26 4.15 -2.27
C PHE A 370 -12.16 4.96 -3.56
N LEU A 371 -11.02 5.61 -3.77
CA LEU A 371 -10.69 6.31 -5.00
C LEU A 371 -10.04 5.34 -5.98
N PHE A 372 -10.53 5.35 -7.21
CA PHE A 372 -10.06 4.51 -8.31
C PHE A 372 -9.32 5.34 -9.34
N TYR A 373 -8.16 4.87 -9.77
CA TYR A 373 -7.47 5.36 -10.95
C TYR A 373 -7.88 4.50 -12.13
N LEU A 374 -8.60 5.09 -13.08
CA LEU A 374 -9.27 4.41 -14.17
C LEU A 374 -8.57 4.68 -15.50
N TYR A 375 -8.56 3.68 -16.34
CA TYR A 375 -8.37 3.87 -17.78
C TYR A 375 -9.69 4.33 -18.42
N ASN A 376 -9.61 4.99 -19.57
CA ASN A 376 -10.79 5.39 -20.33
C ASN A 376 -11.39 4.25 -21.20
N LYS A 377 -10.90 3.03 -21.03
CA LYS A 377 -11.31 1.83 -21.77
C LYS A 377 -11.17 0.56 -20.95
N GLY A 378 -11.72 -0.54 -21.45
CA GLY A 378 -11.64 -1.86 -20.81
C GLY A 378 -10.33 -2.60 -21.10
N TYR A 379 -10.04 -3.66 -20.34
CA TYR A 379 -8.79 -4.42 -20.42
C TYR A 379 -8.49 -4.97 -21.82
N GLY A 380 -9.46 -5.44 -22.55
CA GLY A 380 -9.27 -5.98 -23.92
C GLY A 380 -8.76 -4.96 -24.93
N GLN A 381 -8.79 -3.68 -24.60
CA GLN A 381 -8.37 -2.56 -25.45
C GLN A 381 -7.09 -1.89 -24.95
N LEU A 382 -6.55 -2.32 -23.78
CA LEU A 382 -5.37 -1.71 -23.17
C LEU A 382 -4.09 -2.10 -23.92
N THR A 383 -3.24 -1.11 -24.10
CA THR A 383 -1.87 -1.22 -24.59
C THR A 383 -0.88 -0.73 -23.51
N ASN A 384 0.40 -0.96 -23.72
CA ASN A 384 1.45 -0.47 -22.82
C ASN A 384 1.60 1.06 -22.81
N GLN A 385 0.92 1.77 -23.69
CA GLN A 385 0.93 3.23 -23.80
C GLN A 385 -0.24 3.89 -23.06
N ASP A 386 -1.25 3.11 -22.67
CA ASP A 386 -2.43 3.65 -22.00
C ASP A 386 -2.11 4.09 -20.57
N LEU A 387 -2.72 5.20 -20.19
CA LEU A 387 -2.58 5.81 -18.87
C LEU A 387 -3.90 5.72 -18.12
N ALA A 388 -3.80 5.43 -16.82
CA ALA A 388 -4.95 5.52 -15.91
C ALA A 388 -5.07 6.98 -15.45
N ASN A 389 -5.75 7.80 -16.24
CA ASN A 389 -5.87 9.25 -16.09
C ASN A 389 -7.29 9.74 -15.81
N GLU A 390 -8.23 8.85 -15.57
CA GLU A 390 -9.57 9.13 -15.08
C GLU A 390 -9.70 8.68 -13.61
N LEU A 391 -10.71 9.22 -12.93
CA LEU A 391 -10.98 8.92 -11.52
C LEU A 391 -12.42 8.50 -11.28
N GLY A 392 -12.62 7.69 -10.25
CA GLY A 392 -13.93 7.34 -9.73
C GLY A 392 -13.90 7.12 -8.22
N VAL A 393 -15.04 7.28 -7.58
CA VAL A 393 -15.23 7.01 -6.15
C VAL A 393 -16.21 5.87 -5.98
N PHE A 394 -15.80 4.85 -5.24
CA PHE A 394 -16.62 3.70 -4.89
C PHE A 394 -16.91 3.68 -3.40
N SER A 395 -18.19 3.60 -3.03
CA SER A 395 -18.64 3.41 -1.66
C SER A 395 -18.93 1.93 -1.42
N ALA A 396 -18.10 1.29 -0.63
CA ALA A 396 -18.09 -0.17 -0.53
C ALA A 396 -19.32 -0.74 0.17
N LYS A 397 -19.92 -0.04 1.14
CA LYS A 397 -21.12 -0.50 1.82
C LYS A 397 -22.37 -0.42 0.95
N SER A 398 -22.48 0.65 0.17
CA SER A 398 -23.65 0.87 -0.69
C SER A 398 -23.52 0.27 -2.08
N GLY A 399 -22.30 -0.06 -2.52
CA GLY A 399 -22.01 -0.46 -3.89
C GLY A 399 -22.15 0.68 -4.91
N LYS A 400 -22.25 1.92 -4.45
CA LYS A 400 -22.37 3.09 -5.34
C LYS A 400 -21.01 3.44 -5.95
N PHE A 401 -20.99 3.64 -7.27
CA PHE A 401 -19.84 4.16 -7.98
C PHE A 401 -20.16 5.49 -8.64
N VAL A 402 -19.30 6.47 -8.47
CA VAL A 402 -19.44 7.81 -9.05
C VAL A 402 -18.20 8.12 -9.87
N SER A 403 -18.36 8.36 -11.17
CA SER A 403 -17.27 8.88 -12.00
C SER A 403 -16.93 10.31 -11.62
N VAL A 404 -15.65 10.63 -11.51
CA VAL A 404 -15.22 12.00 -11.22
C VAL A 404 -15.41 12.86 -12.46
N THR A 405 -15.98 14.05 -12.26
CA THR A 405 -16.19 15.08 -13.28
C THR A 405 -15.43 16.35 -12.91
N GLY A 406 -15.22 17.26 -13.87
CA GLY A 406 -14.52 18.52 -13.61
C GLY A 406 -13.00 18.45 -13.67
N LEU A 407 -12.43 17.30 -14.02
CA LEU A 407 -11.02 17.21 -14.40
C LEU A 407 -10.79 17.80 -15.80
N PRO A 408 -9.58 18.34 -16.09
CA PRO A 408 -9.21 18.75 -17.44
C PRO A 408 -9.29 17.59 -18.44
N ALA A 409 -9.66 17.89 -19.67
CA ALA A 409 -9.72 16.88 -20.74
C ALA A 409 -8.35 16.35 -21.18
N ASP A 410 -7.29 17.09 -20.88
CA ASP A 410 -5.91 16.82 -21.30
C ASP A 410 -5.02 16.27 -20.16
N VAL A 411 -5.60 15.58 -19.18
CA VAL A 411 -4.84 14.91 -18.12
C VAL A 411 -3.91 13.87 -18.71
N VAL A 412 -2.61 13.98 -18.42
CA VAL A 412 -1.57 13.06 -18.88
C VAL A 412 -1.08 12.12 -17.78
N SER A 413 -1.15 12.53 -16.52
CA SER A 413 -0.83 11.65 -15.39
C SER A 413 -1.47 12.12 -14.09
N LEU A 414 -1.53 11.21 -13.14
CA LEU A 414 -1.98 11.44 -11.76
C LEU A 414 -0.83 11.09 -10.82
N GLY A 415 -0.74 11.79 -9.69
CA GLY A 415 0.26 11.49 -8.67
C GLY A 415 0.05 10.10 -8.06
N ASN A 416 1.13 9.48 -7.65
CA ASN A 416 1.12 8.10 -7.14
C ASN A 416 0.41 7.93 -5.79
N ARG A 417 0.27 9.01 -5.01
CA ARG A 417 -0.33 8.99 -3.68
C ARG A 417 -1.27 10.17 -3.49
N PRO A 418 -2.59 9.96 -3.46
CA PRO A 418 -3.56 10.95 -3.04
C PRO A 418 -3.59 11.07 -1.51
N TYR A 419 -4.17 12.17 -1.01
CA TYR A 419 -4.51 12.38 0.38
C TYR A 419 -6.02 12.58 0.51
N ALA A 420 -6.60 12.27 1.65
CA ALA A 420 -8.03 12.52 1.88
C ALA A 420 -8.30 12.94 3.33
N GLU A 421 -9.16 13.94 3.50
CA GLU A 421 -9.72 14.34 4.78
C GLU A 421 -11.09 15.01 4.60
N ASN A 422 -11.94 14.91 5.61
CA ASN A 422 -13.23 15.61 5.67
C ASN A 422 -14.13 15.44 4.42
N GLY A 423 -14.16 14.25 3.83
CA GLY A 423 -15.00 13.96 2.66
C GLY A 423 -14.46 14.50 1.33
N VAL A 424 -13.21 14.93 1.31
CA VAL A 424 -12.52 15.42 0.11
C VAL A 424 -11.25 14.61 -0.12
N ALA A 425 -11.04 14.15 -1.36
CA ALA A 425 -9.76 13.59 -1.79
C ALA A 425 -8.95 14.65 -2.57
N TYR A 426 -7.68 14.73 -2.29
CA TYR A 426 -6.72 15.63 -2.93
C TYR A 426 -5.81 14.80 -3.83
N VAL A 427 -5.82 15.09 -5.12
CA VAL A 427 -5.09 14.31 -6.14
C VAL A 427 -4.18 15.22 -6.94
N PRO A 428 -2.88 14.92 -7.03
CA PRO A 428 -2.00 15.60 -7.96
C PRO A 428 -2.39 15.27 -9.41
N VAL A 429 -2.61 16.28 -10.22
CA VAL A 429 -3.01 16.14 -11.62
C VAL A 429 -2.05 16.91 -12.52
N MET A 430 -1.48 16.23 -13.51
CA MET A 430 -0.66 16.79 -14.56
C MET A 430 -1.43 16.80 -15.87
N THR A 431 -1.34 17.91 -16.58
CA THR A 431 -2.01 18.12 -17.87
C THR A 431 -0.99 18.34 -18.98
N LYS A 432 -1.40 18.14 -20.22
CA LYS A 432 -0.57 18.41 -21.39
C LYS A 432 -0.28 19.92 -21.51
N THR A 433 -1.27 20.73 -21.16
CA THR A 433 -1.20 22.18 -21.22
C THR A 433 -1.44 22.75 -19.82
N GLY A 434 -0.58 23.64 -19.38
CA GLY A 434 -0.71 24.25 -18.04
C GLY A 434 0.16 23.61 -16.96
N LYS A 435 0.16 24.24 -15.80
CA LYS A 435 0.94 23.78 -14.66
C LYS A 435 0.20 22.67 -13.92
N PRO A 436 0.93 21.70 -13.36
CA PRO A 436 0.38 20.73 -12.42
C PRO A 436 -0.40 21.41 -11.27
N ALA A 437 -1.43 20.74 -10.79
CA ALA A 437 -2.21 21.24 -9.67
C ALA A 437 -2.73 20.08 -8.78
N ILE A 438 -3.04 20.40 -7.53
CA ILE A 438 -3.80 19.50 -6.67
C ILE A 438 -5.29 19.74 -6.93
N TYR A 439 -6.01 18.67 -7.31
CA TYR A 439 -7.46 18.74 -7.47
C TYR A 439 -8.16 18.19 -6.23
N GLN A 440 -9.21 18.88 -5.81
CA GLN A 440 -10.08 18.51 -4.72
C GLN A 440 -11.29 17.76 -5.27
N ILE A 441 -11.51 16.55 -4.83
CA ILE A 441 -12.62 15.71 -5.27
C ILE A 441 -13.59 15.54 -4.12
N ASN A 442 -14.79 16.05 -4.25
CA ASN A 442 -15.85 15.78 -3.29
C ASN A 442 -16.29 14.32 -3.40
N LEU A 443 -16.11 13.55 -2.34
CA LEU A 443 -16.33 12.09 -2.37
C LEU A 443 -17.79 11.69 -2.56
N SER A 444 -18.74 12.53 -2.17
CA SER A 444 -20.17 12.24 -2.30
C SER A 444 -20.73 12.52 -3.69
N THR A 445 -20.21 13.56 -4.36
CA THR A 445 -20.71 14.03 -5.67
C THR A 445 -19.81 13.63 -6.83
N GLY A 446 -18.53 13.31 -6.57
CA GLY A 446 -17.53 13.07 -7.60
C GLY A 446 -17.07 14.34 -8.35
N VAL A 447 -17.46 15.53 -7.88
CA VAL A 447 -17.05 16.78 -8.53
C VAL A 447 -15.63 17.13 -8.11
N ALA A 448 -14.75 17.32 -9.11
CA ALA A 448 -13.40 17.81 -8.93
C ALA A 448 -13.35 19.32 -9.15
N THR A 449 -12.61 20.02 -8.28
CA THR A 449 -12.29 21.44 -8.42
C THR A 449 -10.78 21.63 -8.35
N ARG A 450 -10.25 22.55 -9.14
CA ARG A 450 -8.82 22.88 -9.15
C ARG A 450 -8.46 23.56 -7.83
N GLY A 451 -7.47 23.05 -7.14
CA GLY A 451 -6.88 23.64 -5.95
C GLY A 451 -5.56 24.36 -6.23
N VAL A 452 -4.58 24.16 -5.36
CA VAL A 452 -3.26 24.81 -5.47
C VAL A 452 -2.53 24.39 -6.75
N GLU A 453 -2.11 25.37 -7.51
CA GLU A 453 -1.23 25.20 -8.67
C GLU A 453 0.24 25.14 -8.22
N VAL A 454 1.04 24.32 -8.87
CA VAL A 454 2.45 24.16 -8.50
C VAL A 454 3.36 24.45 -9.70
N ASP A 455 4.37 25.26 -9.47
CA ASP A 455 5.38 25.60 -10.49
C ASP A 455 6.43 24.48 -10.59
N ALA A 456 6.00 23.34 -11.12
CA ALA A 456 6.76 22.12 -11.28
C ALA A 456 6.40 21.44 -12.60
N THR A 457 7.13 20.38 -12.97
CA THR A 457 6.82 19.56 -14.14
C THR A 457 6.00 18.31 -13.79
N GLN A 458 6.17 17.81 -12.56
CA GLN A 458 5.47 16.61 -12.06
C GLN A 458 5.16 16.77 -10.57
N LEU A 459 3.99 16.30 -10.15
CA LEU A 459 3.63 16.12 -8.74
C LEU A 459 3.46 14.63 -8.46
N ASN A 460 4.19 14.11 -7.49
CA ASN A 460 4.24 12.66 -7.26
C ASN A 460 3.26 12.20 -6.19
N ALA A 461 3.04 13.01 -5.18
CA ALA A 461 2.17 12.69 -4.05
C ALA A 461 1.65 13.97 -3.38
N VAL A 462 0.70 13.81 -2.51
CA VAL A 462 0.30 14.81 -1.51
C VAL A 462 -0.03 14.10 -0.20
N GLY A 463 0.33 14.70 0.92
CA GLY A 463 0.00 14.17 2.25
C GLY A 463 0.23 15.22 3.32
N ARG A 464 -0.09 14.89 4.56
CA ARG A 464 0.01 15.80 5.70
C ARG A 464 0.99 15.26 6.72
N LEU A 465 1.86 16.13 7.22
CA LEU A 465 2.71 15.85 8.37
C LEU A 465 2.27 16.70 9.57
N LEU A 466 2.18 16.04 10.69
CA LEU A 466 2.05 16.69 12.01
C LEU A 466 3.42 17.09 12.52
N PRO A 467 3.53 18.19 13.27
CA PRO A 467 4.78 18.59 13.90
C PRO A 467 5.34 17.51 14.83
N PHE A 468 6.66 17.47 14.92
CA PHE A 468 7.42 16.52 15.73
C PHE A 468 7.70 17.08 17.11
#